data_bf75fab51fe67d269da0f7f22286fa7f
#
_entry.id   bf75fab51fe67d269da0f7f22286fa7f
#
_cell.length_a   1.000
_cell.length_b   1.000
_cell.length_c   1.000
_cell.angle_alpha   90.00
_cell.angle_beta   90.00
_cell.angle_gamma   90.00
#
_symmetry.space_group_name_H-M   'P 1'
#
loop_
_entity.id
_entity.type
_entity.pdbx_description
1 polymer ?
#
loop_
_entity_poly.entity_id
_entity_poly.type
_entity_poly.pdbx_seq_one_letter_code
_entity_poly.pdbx_strand_id
1 'polypeptide(L)'
;MEVSLFKLGAGNAKLADTILTFSTPAGHCCPGAQSCLVFADRDTGKLTKAVDLEYDCYASRMEARYPNVRKARWHNKELIDSLTLTDLTDCLIMSIENHKAYKKAEMVRWFVSGDCDSEKLRDAIFNVTTELDHLIHYSYTKNLPLFLGIKLPENYRLTASWGGRFDRLINPTDFPRNAKVVRSVKEAVQLKLPIDKKDSLAYGPINQPFALLYH
;
A
#
# COMPACT_ATOMS: atom_id res chain seq x y z
N MET A 1 0.17 28.75 -12.05
CA MET A 1 1.04 27.93 -11.16
C MET A 1 1.04 26.52 -11.71
N GLU A 2 2.21 25.94 -11.88
CA GLU A 2 2.32 24.52 -12.31
C GLU A 2 1.86 23.63 -11.15
N VAL A 3 0.88 22.79 -11.39
CA VAL A 3 0.34 21.88 -10.37
C VAL A 3 1.35 20.77 -10.17
N SER A 4 1.86 20.64 -8.94
CA SER A 4 2.78 19.56 -8.59
C SER A 4 2.00 18.25 -8.47
N LEU A 5 2.32 17.25 -9.32
CA LEU A 5 1.65 15.96 -9.36
C LEU A 5 2.34 14.92 -8.49
N PHE A 6 1.59 13.93 -8.02
CA PHE A 6 2.12 12.77 -7.32
C PHE A 6 3.06 11.94 -8.20
N LYS A 7 4.10 11.38 -7.61
CA LYS A 7 5.03 10.48 -8.27
C LYS A 7 4.50 9.06 -8.19
N LEU A 8 3.99 8.58 -9.32
CA LEU A 8 3.48 7.22 -9.50
C LEU A 8 4.51 6.36 -10.25
N GLY A 9 4.46 5.05 -10.02
CA GLY A 9 5.15 4.05 -10.82
C GLY A 9 4.16 3.20 -11.62
N ALA A 10 4.69 2.30 -12.46
CA ALA A 10 3.91 1.27 -13.14
C ALA A 10 4.71 -0.02 -13.18
N GLY A 11 4.09 -1.11 -12.76
CA GLY A 11 4.73 -2.44 -12.73
C GLY A 11 6.00 -2.53 -11.89
N ASN A 12 6.50 -3.71 -11.72
CA ASN A 12 7.82 -4.03 -11.17
C ASN A 12 8.12 -5.53 -11.42
N ALA A 13 9.16 -6.11 -10.79
CA ALA A 13 9.48 -7.54 -10.94
C ALA A 13 8.34 -8.51 -10.58
N LYS A 14 7.36 -8.08 -9.77
CA LYS A 14 6.20 -8.89 -9.35
C LYS A 14 4.89 -8.43 -9.98
N LEU A 15 4.75 -7.13 -10.26
CA LEU A 15 3.51 -6.53 -10.73
C LEU A 15 3.56 -6.30 -12.24
N ALA A 16 2.46 -6.60 -12.92
CA ALA A 16 2.29 -6.30 -14.34
C ALA A 16 2.43 -4.79 -14.59
N ASP A 17 2.81 -4.42 -15.80
CA ASP A 17 2.98 -3.04 -16.23
C ASP A 17 1.65 -2.29 -16.47
N THR A 18 0.53 -3.02 -16.37
CA THR A 18 -0.84 -2.49 -16.32
C THR A 18 -1.28 -2.05 -14.92
N ILE A 19 -0.43 -2.23 -13.89
CA ILE A 19 -0.70 -1.83 -12.50
C ILE A 19 0.05 -0.55 -12.19
N LEU A 20 -0.68 0.55 -12.03
CA LEU A 20 -0.13 1.79 -11.49
C LEU A 20 0.16 1.62 -10.00
N THR A 21 1.22 2.24 -9.52
CA THR A 21 1.65 2.08 -8.13
C THR A 21 1.85 3.42 -7.44
N PHE A 22 1.32 3.53 -6.22
CA PHE A 22 1.49 4.68 -5.34
C PHE A 22 2.30 4.29 -4.11
N SER A 23 3.10 5.21 -3.59
CA SER A 23 3.95 4.97 -2.41
C SER A 23 4.17 6.22 -1.59
N THR A 24 4.29 6.04 -0.29
CA THR A 24 4.70 7.03 0.71
C THR A 24 5.90 6.50 1.50
N PRO A 25 6.58 7.31 2.34
CA PRO A 25 7.75 6.88 3.09
C PRO A 25 7.47 5.69 4.02
N ALA A 26 8.26 4.63 3.87
CA ALA A 26 8.16 3.44 4.71
C ALA A 26 8.46 3.76 6.18
N GLY A 27 7.74 3.13 7.10
CA GLY A 27 7.86 3.39 8.55
C GLY A 27 7.20 4.70 8.95
N HIS A 28 7.59 5.82 8.35
CA HIS A 28 7.05 7.15 8.65
C HIS A 28 5.54 7.25 8.39
N CYS A 29 5.05 6.57 7.35
CA CYS A 29 3.63 6.49 7.01
C CYS A 29 3.05 5.09 7.30
N CYS A 30 3.49 4.41 8.34
CA CYS A 30 3.03 3.07 8.71
C CYS A 30 2.59 3.01 10.18
N PRO A 31 1.53 3.72 10.60
CA PRO A 31 1.16 3.81 12.02
C PRO A 31 0.73 2.47 12.62
N GLY A 32 0.22 1.56 11.79
CA GLY A 32 -0.17 0.20 12.19
C GLY A 32 0.96 -0.83 12.19
N ALA A 33 2.15 -0.51 11.69
CA ALA A 33 3.25 -1.47 11.58
C ALA A 33 3.86 -1.81 12.94
N GLN A 34 4.30 -3.06 13.11
CA GLN A 34 5.06 -3.56 14.25
C GLN A 34 6.20 -4.46 13.77
N SER A 35 5.91 -5.67 13.33
CA SER A 35 6.91 -6.68 12.95
C SER A 35 7.84 -6.29 11.78
N CYS A 36 7.51 -5.22 11.04
CA CYS A 36 8.30 -4.73 9.90
C CYS A 36 8.68 -3.24 10.02
N LEU A 37 8.58 -2.65 11.21
CA LEU A 37 8.74 -1.22 11.38
C LEU A 37 10.21 -0.80 11.27
N VAL A 38 10.56 -0.26 10.10
CA VAL A 38 11.89 0.25 9.78
C VAL A 38 11.74 1.61 9.09
N PHE A 39 12.54 2.57 9.52
CA PHE A 39 12.57 3.93 8.98
C PHE A 39 13.84 4.13 8.16
N ALA A 40 13.72 4.78 7.02
CA ALA A 40 14.88 5.34 6.33
C ALA A 40 14.93 6.84 6.61
N ASP A 41 16.06 7.32 7.10
CA ASP A 41 16.29 8.74 7.27
C ASP A 41 16.09 9.48 5.95
N ARG A 42 15.38 10.60 6.00
CA ARG A 42 14.94 11.32 4.79
C ARG A 42 16.12 11.77 3.91
N ASP A 43 17.18 12.27 4.54
CA ASP A 43 18.30 12.88 3.83
C ASP A 43 19.38 11.87 3.49
N THR A 44 19.80 11.08 4.46
CA THR A 44 20.92 10.15 4.35
C THR A 44 20.53 8.76 3.87
N GLY A 45 19.24 8.36 4.10
CA GLY A 45 18.77 6.99 3.86
C GLY A 45 19.22 5.99 4.92
N LYS A 46 19.86 6.44 6.02
CA LYS A 46 20.26 5.56 7.12
C LYS A 46 19.04 4.86 7.72
N LEU A 47 19.14 3.54 7.90
CA LEU A 47 18.05 2.76 8.47
C LEU A 47 18.07 2.79 9.99
N THR A 48 16.88 3.02 10.56
CA THR A 48 16.61 2.83 12.00
C THR A 48 15.52 1.76 12.12
N LYS A 49 15.77 0.75 12.95
CA LYS A 49 14.89 -0.41 13.14
C LYS A 49 14.20 -0.31 14.50
N ALA A 50 12.92 -0.68 14.56
CA ALA A 50 12.24 -0.90 15.83
C ALA A 50 12.78 -2.15 16.53
N VAL A 51 12.54 -2.27 17.84
CA VAL A 51 13.11 -3.33 18.70
C VAL A 51 12.53 -4.71 18.35
N ASP A 52 11.23 -4.80 18.06
CA ASP A 52 10.51 -6.06 17.90
C ASP A 52 10.33 -6.44 16.42
N LEU A 53 11.41 -6.41 15.63
CA LEU A 53 11.37 -6.79 14.24
C LEU A 53 11.36 -8.31 14.05
N GLU A 54 10.37 -8.81 13.31
CA GLU A 54 10.37 -10.18 12.80
C GLU A 54 11.05 -10.30 11.42
N TYR A 55 10.94 -9.23 10.62
CA TYR A 55 11.55 -9.14 9.29
C TYR A 55 11.81 -7.69 8.88
N ASP A 56 12.82 -7.48 8.08
CA ASP A 56 13.15 -6.15 7.56
C ASP A 56 12.14 -5.70 6.49
N CYS A 57 11.71 -4.45 6.59
CA CYS A 57 10.85 -3.86 5.60
C CYS A 57 11.57 -3.71 4.25
N TYR A 58 11.08 -4.39 3.22
CA TYR A 58 11.59 -4.26 1.86
C TYR A 58 11.57 -2.80 1.37
N ALA A 59 10.48 -2.08 1.66
CA ALA A 59 10.29 -0.73 1.16
C ALA A 59 11.31 0.26 1.77
N SER A 60 11.64 0.15 3.06
CA SER A 60 12.67 0.99 3.69
C SER A 60 14.08 0.70 3.16
N ARG A 61 14.39 -0.56 2.82
CA ARG A 61 15.65 -0.91 2.15
C ARG A 61 15.76 -0.25 0.77
N MET A 62 14.66 -0.16 0.02
CA MET A 62 14.63 0.55 -1.26
C MET A 62 14.89 2.05 -1.08
N GLU A 63 14.36 2.67 -0.05
CA GLU A 63 14.64 4.07 0.27
C GLU A 63 16.08 4.32 0.69
N ALA A 64 16.65 3.41 1.48
CA ALA A 64 18.06 3.48 1.86
C ALA A 64 18.99 3.41 0.62
N ARG A 65 18.69 2.48 -0.29
CA ARG A 65 19.54 2.20 -1.45
C ARG A 65 19.37 3.22 -2.59
N TYR A 66 18.17 3.74 -2.80
CA TYR A 66 17.83 4.57 -3.94
C TYR A 66 17.30 5.95 -3.54
N PRO A 67 18.18 6.99 -3.54
CA PRO A 67 17.78 8.35 -3.17
C PRO A 67 16.59 8.91 -3.96
N ASN A 68 16.48 8.58 -5.25
CA ASN A 68 15.35 9.04 -6.08
C ASN A 68 14.02 8.40 -5.65
N VAL A 69 14.02 7.13 -5.23
CA VAL A 69 12.84 6.46 -4.67
C VAL A 69 12.43 7.16 -3.38
N ARG A 70 13.39 7.42 -2.50
CA ARG A 70 13.16 8.14 -1.23
C ARG A 70 12.59 9.54 -1.47
N LYS A 71 13.21 10.32 -2.37
CA LYS A 71 12.72 11.67 -2.72
C LYS A 71 11.29 11.64 -3.27
N ALA A 72 10.97 10.71 -4.17
CA ALA A 72 9.63 10.59 -4.75
C ALA A 72 8.56 10.29 -3.68
N ARG A 73 8.86 9.42 -2.71
CA ARG A 73 7.93 9.07 -1.64
C ARG A 73 7.72 10.23 -0.67
N TRP A 74 8.78 10.95 -0.30
CA TRP A 74 8.67 12.14 0.53
C TRP A 74 7.92 13.27 -0.18
N HIS A 75 8.15 13.48 -1.47
CA HIS A 75 7.35 14.40 -2.27
C HIS A 75 5.85 14.07 -2.19
N ASN A 76 5.49 12.79 -2.32
CA ASN A 76 4.10 12.36 -2.19
C ASN A 76 3.55 12.67 -0.78
N LYS A 77 4.32 12.43 0.27
CA LYS A 77 3.90 12.74 1.63
C LYS A 77 3.67 14.24 1.85
N GLU A 78 4.57 15.07 1.35
CA GLU A 78 4.45 16.53 1.44
C GLU A 78 3.18 17.05 0.74
N LEU A 79 2.85 16.51 -0.44
CA LEU A 79 1.60 16.84 -1.10
C LEU A 79 0.37 16.41 -0.28
N ILE A 80 0.36 15.17 0.25
CA ILE A 80 -0.72 14.72 1.12
C ILE A 80 -0.92 15.67 2.30
N ASP A 81 0.16 16.11 2.93
CA ASP A 81 0.09 16.95 4.12
C ASP A 81 -0.40 18.37 3.82
N SER A 82 -0.04 18.91 2.66
CA SER A 82 -0.32 20.29 2.27
C SER A 82 -1.70 20.51 1.65
N LEU A 83 -2.30 19.47 1.05
CA LEU A 83 -3.55 19.61 0.30
C LEU A 83 -4.79 19.39 1.19
N THR A 84 -5.89 20.07 0.87
CA THR A 84 -7.21 19.76 1.41
C THR A 84 -7.71 18.41 0.88
N LEU A 85 -8.80 17.89 1.40
CA LEU A 85 -9.38 16.62 0.90
C LEU A 85 -9.75 16.72 -0.59
N THR A 86 -10.37 17.81 -1.00
CA THR A 86 -10.78 18.05 -2.40
C THR A 86 -9.56 18.14 -3.31
N ASP A 87 -8.61 19.05 -2.98
CA ASP A 87 -7.41 19.24 -3.78
C ASP A 87 -6.55 17.96 -3.86
N LEU A 88 -6.51 17.17 -2.78
CA LEU A 88 -5.83 15.89 -2.72
C LEU A 88 -6.47 14.87 -3.67
N THR A 89 -7.79 14.79 -3.67
CA THR A 89 -8.56 13.93 -4.59
C THR A 89 -8.25 14.32 -6.04
N ASP A 90 -8.42 15.59 -6.39
CA ASP A 90 -8.21 16.09 -7.75
C ASP A 90 -6.77 15.88 -8.21
N CYS A 91 -5.80 16.17 -7.35
CA CYS A 91 -4.39 15.98 -7.66
C CYS A 91 -4.03 14.48 -7.86
N LEU A 92 -4.62 13.58 -7.12
CA LEU A 92 -4.45 12.13 -7.30
C LEU A 92 -5.04 11.66 -8.63
N ILE A 93 -6.26 12.09 -8.99
CA ILE A 93 -6.89 11.79 -10.27
C ILE A 93 -6.01 12.28 -11.42
N MET A 94 -5.64 13.57 -11.40
CA MET A 94 -4.77 14.17 -12.40
C MET A 94 -3.44 13.42 -12.53
N SER A 95 -2.85 12.98 -11.41
CA SER A 95 -1.59 12.25 -11.42
C SER A 95 -1.71 10.87 -12.06
N ILE A 96 -2.83 10.18 -11.85
CA ILE A 96 -3.14 8.89 -12.45
C ILE A 96 -3.36 9.05 -13.95
N GLU A 97 -4.23 9.97 -14.36
CA GLU A 97 -4.59 10.19 -15.76
C GLU A 97 -3.43 10.69 -16.62
N ASN A 98 -2.56 11.55 -16.07
CA ASN A 98 -1.36 12.02 -16.75
C ASN A 98 -0.20 11.03 -16.74
N HIS A 99 -0.32 9.88 -16.05
CA HIS A 99 0.74 8.90 -16.05
C HIS A 99 0.84 8.21 -17.42
N LYS A 100 2.07 8.09 -17.95
CA LYS A 100 2.34 7.51 -19.29
C LYS A 100 1.76 6.12 -19.51
N ALA A 101 1.54 5.35 -18.45
CA ALA A 101 0.96 4.02 -18.52
C ALA A 101 -0.57 4.01 -18.34
N TYR A 102 -1.23 5.16 -18.13
CA TYR A 102 -2.67 5.22 -17.83
C TYR A 102 -3.53 4.54 -18.89
N LYS A 103 -3.24 4.77 -20.18
CA LYS A 103 -4.02 4.17 -21.30
C LYS A 103 -4.09 2.64 -21.29
N LYS A 104 -3.15 1.98 -20.64
CA LYS A 104 -3.11 0.51 -20.49
C LYS A 104 -3.33 0.07 -19.05
N ALA A 105 -3.55 1.00 -18.13
CA ALA A 105 -3.76 0.66 -16.73
C ALA A 105 -5.11 -0.06 -16.55
N GLU A 106 -5.07 -1.13 -15.80
CA GLU A 106 -6.23 -1.91 -15.36
C GLU A 106 -6.45 -1.74 -13.86
N MET A 107 -5.38 -1.39 -13.14
CA MET A 107 -5.39 -1.36 -11.68
C MET A 107 -4.53 -0.24 -11.11
N VAL A 108 -4.88 0.17 -9.88
CA VAL A 108 -4.04 1.03 -9.04
C VAL A 108 -3.75 0.29 -7.74
N ARG A 109 -2.47 0.03 -7.47
CA ARG A 109 -2.01 -0.47 -6.18
C ARG A 109 -1.58 0.70 -5.29
N TRP A 110 -2.36 0.95 -4.27
CA TRP A 110 -2.03 1.88 -3.22
C TRP A 110 -1.02 1.28 -2.25
N PHE A 111 -0.05 2.09 -1.82
CA PHE A 111 0.94 1.74 -0.79
C PHE A 111 1.80 0.51 -1.11
N VAL A 112 2.54 0.53 -2.25
CA VAL A 112 3.68 -0.40 -2.42
C VAL A 112 4.72 -0.15 -1.33
N SER A 113 4.77 1.08 -0.81
CA SER A 113 5.50 1.51 0.38
C SER A 113 4.64 2.48 1.18
N GLY A 114 4.82 2.49 2.50
CA GLY A 114 3.95 3.21 3.41
C GLY A 114 2.65 2.47 3.64
N ASP A 115 1.69 3.18 4.22
CA ASP A 115 0.32 2.70 4.52
C ASP A 115 -0.62 3.92 4.51
N CYS A 116 -1.92 3.69 4.55
CA CYS A 116 -2.91 4.72 4.80
C CYS A 116 -2.77 5.24 6.23
N ASP A 117 -2.28 6.47 6.39
CA ASP A 117 -1.94 7.03 7.70
C ASP A 117 -3.00 7.97 8.28
N SER A 118 -4.02 8.33 7.50
CA SER A 118 -5.06 9.28 7.93
C SER A 118 -6.41 9.04 7.26
N GLU A 119 -7.48 9.48 7.90
CA GLU A 119 -8.83 9.48 7.32
C GLU A 119 -8.90 10.32 6.05
N LYS A 120 -8.27 11.50 6.05
CA LYS A 120 -8.20 12.36 4.86
C LYS A 120 -7.65 11.59 3.65
N LEU A 121 -6.56 10.86 3.82
CA LEU A 121 -5.96 10.09 2.72
C LEU A 121 -6.84 8.92 2.30
N ARG A 122 -7.46 8.20 3.25
CA ARG A 122 -8.43 7.14 2.97
C ARG A 122 -9.59 7.67 2.13
N ASP A 123 -10.19 8.79 2.56
CA ASP A 123 -11.37 9.36 1.92
C ASP A 123 -11.03 9.91 0.51
N ALA A 124 -9.86 10.54 0.36
CA ALA A 124 -9.37 10.93 -0.97
C ALA A 124 -9.21 9.72 -1.90
N ILE A 125 -8.61 8.64 -1.42
CA ILE A 125 -8.45 7.40 -2.21
C ILE A 125 -9.82 6.80 -2.58
N PHE A 126 -10.81 6.84 -1.70
CA PHE A 126 -12.16 6.34 -1.99
C PHE A 126 -12.87 7.22 -3.03
N ASN A 127 -12.71 8.54 -2.96
CA ASN A 127 -13.22 9.46 -3.98
C ASN A 127 -12.57 9.16 -5.35
N VAL A 128 -11.23 9.04 -5.39
CA VAL A 128 -10.50 8.63 -6.60
C VAL A 128 -11.00 7.29 -7.15
N THR A 129 -11.22 6.32 -6.26
CA THR A 129 -11.70 4.99 -6.63
C THR A 129 -13.10 5.05 -7.27
N THR A 130 -13.96 5.90 -6.74
CA THR A 130 -15.32 6.10 -7.28
C THR A 130 -15.29 6.81 -8.63
N GLU A 131 -14.43 7.82 -8.79
CA GLU A 131 -14.31 8.60 -10.03
C GLU A 131 -13.67 7.77 -11.16
N LEU A 132 -12.65 6.97 -10.84
CA LEU A 132 -11.97 6.09 -11.79
C LEU A 132 -12.50 4.64 -11.65
N ASP A 133 -13.81 4.48 -11.80
CA ASP A 133 -14.56 3.24 -11.56
C ASP A 133 -14.20 2.08 -12.50
N HIS A 134 -13.64 2.40 -13.66
CA HIS A 134 -13.13 1.44 -14.64
C HIS A 134 -11.82 0.75 -14.22
N LEU A 135 -11.14 1.24 -13.18
CA LEU A 135 -9.95 0.63 -12.61
C LEU A 135 -10.27 -0.16 -11.35
N ILE A 136 -9.55 -1.26 -11.13
CA ILE A 136 -9.54 -1.94 -9.83
C ILE A 136 -8.51 -1.25 -8.94
N HIS A 137 -8.95 -0.80 -7.76
CA HIS A 137 -8.07 -0.22 -6.76
C HIS A 137 -7.83 -1.24 -5.64
N TYR A 138 -6.59 -1.35 -5.17
CA TYR A 138 -6.32 -2.25 -4.05
C TYR A 138 -5.16 -1.77 -3.17
N SER A 139 -5.20 -2.19 -1.92
CA SER A 139 -4.14 -1.93 -0.95
C SER A 139 -3.97 -3.06 0.04
N TYR A 140 -2.79 -3.07 0.66
CA TYR A 140 -2.54 -3.75 1.92
C TYR A 140 -2.49 -2.72 3.03
N THR A 141 -3.00 -3.05 4.21
CA THR A 141 -2.91 -2.16 5.36
C THR A 141 -2.68 -2.92 6.66
N LYS A 142 -1.94 -2.31 7.57
CA LYS A 142 -1.84 -2.68 8.99
C LYS A 142 -2.58 -1.67 9.87
N ASN A 143 -3.02 -0.55 9.30
CA ASN A 143 -3.78 0.48 10.01
C ASN A 143 -5.28 0.18 9.98
N LEU A 144 -5.65 -0.99 10.49
CA LEU A 144 -7.00 -1.55 10.45
C LEU A 144 -8.08 -0.65 11.07
N PRO A 145 -7.83 0.13 12.14
CA PRO A 145 -8.84 1.02 12.70
C PRO A 145 -9.43 2.02 11.71
N LEU A 146 -8.66 2.46 10.71
CA LEU A 146 -9.15 3.38 9.68
C LEU A 146 -10.23 2.77 8.77
N PHE A 147 -10.32 1.45 8.72
CA PHE A 147 -11.20 0.73 7.79
C PHE A 147 -12.28 -0.09 8.51
N LEU A 148 -12.24 -0.17 9.85
CA LEU A 148 -13.20 -0.94 10.63
C LEU A 148 -14.60 -0.33 10.53
N GLY A 149 -15.57 -1.13 10.08
CA GLY A 149 -16.95 -0.68 9.89
C GLY A 149 -17.19 0.26 8.70
N ILE A 150 -16.16 0.51 7.87
CA ILE A 150 -16.27 1.38 6.70
C ILE A 150 -16.70 0.58 5.49
N LYS A 151 -17.72 1.06 4.76
CA LYS A 151 -18.13 0.50 3.48
C LYS A 151 -17.10 0.88 2.41
N LEU A 152 -16.46 -0.13 1.82
CA LEU A 152 -15.51 0.08 0.72
C LEU A 152 -16.23 0.36 -0.59
N PRO A 153 -15.67 1.17 -1.51
CA PRO A 153 -16.12 1.26 -2.89
C PRO A 153 -16.12 -0.11 -3.58
N GLU A 154 -17.02 -0.33 -4.55
CA GLU A 154 -17.21 -1.66 -5.17
C GLU A 154 -15.99 -2.17 -5.92
N ASN A 155 -15.21 -1.26 -6.49
CA ASN A 155 -13.96 -1.56 -7.21
C ASN A 155 -12.71 -1.44 -6.33
N TYR A 156 -12.84 -1.31 -4.99
CA TYR A 156 -11.73 -1.29 -4.04
C TYR A 156 -11.55 -2.63 -3.34
N ARG A 157 -10.32 -3.11 -3.28
CA ARG A 157 -9.95 -4.38 -2.61
C ARG A 157 -8.96 -4.10 -1.47
N LEU A 158 -9.42 -4.29 -0.25
CA LEU A 158 -8.59 -4.11 0.95
C LEU A 158 -8.08 -5.46 1.43
N THR A 159 -6.77 -5.54 1.69
CA THR A 159 -6.12 -6.68 2.33
C THR A 159 -5.56 -6.28 3.67
N ALA A 160 -6.09 -6.83 4.75
CA ALA A 160 -5.48 -6.68 6.07
C ALA A 160 -4.16 -7.45 6.13
N SER A 161 -3.10 -6.83 6.63
CA SER A 161 -1.76 -7.44 6.67
C SER A 161 -1.36 -7.78 8.11
N TRP A 162 -1.12 -9.06 8.38
CA TRP A 162 -0.64 -9.53 9.68
C TRP A 162 0.75 -8.99 10.03
N GLY A 163 1.08 -8.97 11.31
CA GLY A 163 2.31 -8.40 11.86
C GLY A 163 2.22 -6.91 12.19
N GLY A 164 1.01 -6.44 12.47
CA GLY A 164 0.70 -5.08 12.90
C GLY A 164 0.23 -4.98 14.34
N ARG A 165 0.14 -3.76 14.84
CA ARG A 165 -0.34 -3.45 16.20
C ARG A 165 -1.81 -3.81 16.41
N PHE A 166 -2.56 -3.94 15.32
CA PHE A 166 -4.01 -4.12 15.33
C PHE A 166 -4.43 -5.50 14.86
N ASP A 167 -3.54 -6.50 14.86
CA ASP A 167 -3.81 -7.85 14.38
C ASP A 167 -5.05 -8.50 15.02
N ARG A 168 -5.36 -8.14 16.28
CA ARG A 168 -6.57 -8.58 16.99
C ARG A 168 -7.89 -8.19 16.30
N LEU A 169 -7.87 -7.21 15.39
CA LEU A 169 -9.02 -6.79 14.62
C LEU A 169 -9.24 -7.66 13.37
N ILE A 170 -8.24 -8.47 12.97
CA ILE A 170 -8.36 -9.32 11.79
C ILE A 170 -9.28 -10.49 12.11
N ASN A 171 -10.45 -10.48 11.51
CA ASN A 171 -11.45 -11.54 11.62
C ASN A 171 -12.17 -11.72 10.28
N PRO A 172 -12.87 -12.86 10.05
CA PRO A 172 -13.55 -13.14 8.78
C PRO A 172 -14.67 -12.18 8.40
N THR A 173 -15.27 -11.49 9.36
CA THR A 173 -16.38 -10.56 9.12
C THR A 173 -15.87 -9.22 8.61
N ASP A 174 -14.93 -8.61 9.33
CA ASP A 174 -14.44 -7.26 9.03
C ASP A 174 -13.32 -7.27 7.98
N PHE A 175 -12.43 -8.28 8.05
CA PHE A 175 -11.27 -8.39 7.17
C PHE A 175 -11.15 -9.81 6.57
N PRO A 176 -12.13 -10.24 5.74
CA PRO A 176 -12.13 -11.58 5.14
C PRO A 176 -10.92 -11.81 4.22
N ARG A 177 -10.43 -10.74 3.57
CA ARG A 177 -9.19 -10.76 2.81
C ARG A 177 -8.05 -10.29 3.72
N ASN A 178 -7.14 -11.21 4.03
CA ASN A 178 -5.99 -10.88 4.84
C ASN A 178 -4.74 -11.67 4.39
N ALA A 179 -3.56 -11.11 4.62
CA ALA A 179 -2.30 -11.65 4.15
C ALA A 179 -1.31 -11.82 5.29
N LYS A 180 -0.69 -12.99 5.36
CA LYS A 180 0.37 -13.31 6.32
C LYS A 180 1.69 -13.56 5.61
N VAL A 181 2.76 -12.91 6.07
CA VAL A 181 4.11 -13.22 5.60
C VAL A 181 4.55 -14.54 6.21
N VAL A 182 5.04 -15.45 5.36
CA VAL A 182 5.55 -16.78 5.75
C VAL A 182 6.96 -16.96 5.23
N ARG A 183 7.77 -17.75 5.92
CA ARG A 183 9.18 -17.96 5.59
C ARG A 183 9.41 -19.08 4.58
N SER A 184 8.42 -19.94 4.37
CA SER A 184 8.54 -21.09 3.46
C SER A 184 7.18 -21.54 2.90
N VAL A 185 7.23 -22.25 1.78
CA VAL A 185 6.05 -22.93 1.19
C VAL A 185 5.47 -23.95 2.19
N LYS A 186 6.33 -24.64 2.95
CA LYS A 186 5.89 -25.60 3.98
C LYS A 186 5.03 -24.94 5.05
N GLU A 187 5.42 -23.76 5.51
CA GLU A 187 4.64 -22.99 6.48
C GLU A 187 3.28 -22.57 5.91
N ALA A 188 3.23 -22.08 4.66
CA ALA A 188 1.96 -21.75 4.01
C ALA A 188 1.01 -22.95 3.93
N VAL A 189 1.54 -24.13 3.58
CA VAL A 189 0.77 -25.39 3.52
C VAL A 189 0.25 -25.79 4.90
N GLN A 190 1.05 -25.68 5.95
CA GLN A 190 0.65 -25.98 7.33
C GLN A 190 -0.48 -25.04 7.79
N LEU A 191 -0.44 -23.78 7.37
CA LEU A 191 -1.46 -22.78 7.67
C LEU A 191 -2.68 -22.86 6.72
N LYS A 192 -2.65 -23.76 5.72
CA LYS A 192 -3.68 -23.89 4.67
C LYS A 192 -3.93 -22.59 3.91
N LEU A 193 -2.88 -21.79 3.68
CA LEU A 193 -2.97 -20.51 2.96
C LEU A 193 -2.42 -20.68 1.55
N PRO A 194 -3.17 -20.27 0.50
CA PRO A 194 -2.63 -20.16 -0.84
C PRO A 194 -1.55 -19.09 -0.88
N ILE A 195 -0.52 -19.28 -1.70
CA ILE A 195 0.59 -18.31 -1.84
C ILE A 195 0.29 -17.36 -2.99
N ASP A 196 0.28 -16.06 -2.70
CA ASP A 196 0.21 -15.01 -3.72
C ASP A 196 1.62 -14.58 -4.15
N LYS A 197 1.90 -14.71 -5.44
CA LYS A 197 3.19 -14.33 -6.03
C LYS A 197 3.14 -13.01 -6.82
N LYS A 198 1.94 -12.61 -7.26
CA LYS A 198 1.74 -11.49 -8.22
C LYS A 198 0.62 -10.55 -7.82
N ASP A 199 0.26 -10.52 -6.55
CA ASP A 199 -0.89 -9.81 -5.99
C ASP A 199 -2.27 -10.25 -6.53
N SER A 200 -2.34 -11.38 -7.26
CA SER A 200 -3.58 -11.85 -7.87
C SER A 200 -4.68 -12.18 -6.86
N LEU A 201 -4.31 -12.58 -5.64
CA LEU A 201 -5.27 -12.79 -4.55
C LEU A 201 -5.65 -11.48 -3.87
N ALA A 202 -4.77 -10.47 -3.91
CA ALA A 202 -5.03 -9.16 -3.33
C ALA A 202 -6.06 -8.36 -4.13
N TYR A 203 -5.95 -8.36 -5.48
CA TYR A 203 -6.90 -7.66 -6.33
C TYR A 203 -8.03 -8.54 -6.88
N GLY A 204 -7.93 -9.85 -6.75
CA GLY A 204 -8.92 -10.79 -7.24
C GLY A 204 -10.30 -10.65 -6.60
N PRO A 205 -11.35 -11.28 -7.18
CA PRO A 205 -12.72 -11.13 -6.72
C PRO A 205 -13.01 -11.86 -5.41
N ILE A 206 -12.19 -12.87 -5.07
CA ILE A 206 -12.45 -13.74 -3.91
C ILE A 206 -11.83 -13.14 -2.65
N ASN A 207 -12.63 -12.94 -1.62
CA ASN A 207 -12.17 -12.54 -0.31
C ASN A 207 -11.75 -13.78 0.49
N GLN A 208 -10.42 -13.99 0.62
CA GLN A 208 -9.88 -15.12 1.37
C GLN A 208 -8.53 -14.75 2.00
N PRO A 209 -8.13 -15.42 3.09
CA PRO A 209 -6.78 -15.36 3.61
C PRO A 209 -5.77 -15.97 2.63
N PHE A 210 -4.54 -15.41 2.60
CA PHE A 210 -3.44 -15.93 1.79
C PHE A 210 -2.07 -15.64 2.41
N ALA A 211 -1.05 -16.28 1.85
CA ALA A 211 0.33 -16.13 2.29
C ALA A 211 1.15 -15.32 1.27
N LEU A 212 2.10 -14.53 1.79
CA LEU A 212 3.17 -13.87 1.06
C LEU A 212 4.50 -14.49 1.47
N LEU A 213 5.29 -14.99 0.52
CA LEU A 213 6.63 -15.49 0.84
C LEU A 213 7.56 -14.33 1.17
N TYR A 214 8.28 -14.45 2.28
CA TYR A 214 9.37 -13.54 2.64
C TYR A 214 10.54 -13.71 1.64
N HIS A 215 11.10 -12.59 1.19
CA HIS A 215 12.23 -12.54 0.23
C HIS A 215 13.44 -11.82 0.79
#